data_9dd4097198c5aa3f9406579ed00c6989
#
_entry.id   9dd4097198c5aa3f9406579ed00c6989
#
_cell.length_a   1.000
_cell.length_b   1.000
_cell.length_c   1.000
_cell.angle_alpha   90.00
_cell.angle_beta   90.00
_cell.angle_gamma   90.00
#
_symmetry.space_group_name_H-M   'P 1'
#
loop_
_entity.id
_entity.type
_entity.pdbx_description
1 polymer ?
#
loop_
_entity_poly.entity_id
_entity_poly.type
_entity_poly.pdbx_seq_one_letter_code
_entity_poly.pdbx_strand_id
1 'polypeptide(L)'
;MTQKQKWVSFFSIAFGLFTAVMDASMIGIALPSISKDFSLDLSSAAWISLVSTITVVAVLLPMGNISDRLGRKKIYLLGVIVTAIGSLLCSFSNEIFSLLISRIIVAISAAMRMSTGLAMVMMIFKDKERGKGLGANTTTVGLAAITGPIFGGLLVGSFGWESIFITQAFLSIPAFILGYIFLDKAIVDLNQNYKKGKFDFSGSILSALAFSVLLFTINYGLVNMSNIVISLSVLIAVSYTHLRAHETEADLVCRLLLE
;
A
#
# COMPACT_ATOMS: atom_id res chain seq x y z
N MET A 1 -27.01 3.67 -7.38
CA MET A 1 -26.66 4.30 -6.09
C MET A 1 -27.17 5.72 -6.01
N THR A 2 -27.72 6.12 -4.86
CA THR A 2 -27.97 7.53 -4.57
C THR A 2 -26.66 8.27 -4.33
N GLN A 3 -26.61 9.59 -4.53
CA GLN A 3 -25.40 10.38 -4.25
C GLN A 3 -24.92 10.21 -2.80
N LYS A 4 -25.84 10.12 -1.85
CA LYS A 4 -25.54 9.87 -0.43
C LYS A 4 -24.83 8.53 -0.22
N GLN A 5 -25.28 7.45 -0.86
CA GLN A 5 -24.64 6.14 -0.77
C GLN A 5 -23.23 6.12 -1.35
N LYS A 6 -22.98 6.82 -2.48
CA LYS A 6 -21.64 6.93 -3.08
C LYS A 6 -20.65 7.56 -2.10
N TRP A 7 -21.04 8.68 -1.48
CA TRP A 7 -20.17 9.38 -0.54
C TRP A 7 -19.94 8.59 0.75
N VAL A 8 -20.95 7.91 1.27
CA VAL A 8 -20.78 7.05 2.47
C VAL A 8 -19.80 5.90 2.18
N SER A 9 -19.95 5.22 1.03
CA SER A 9 -19.01 4.18 0.62
C SER A 9 -17.59 4.75 0.40
N PHE A 10 -17.49 5.94 -0.21
CA PHE A 10 -16.21 6.62 -0.39
C PHE A 10 -15.55 6.93 0.96
N PHE A 11 -16.27 7.53 1.92
CA PHE A 11 -15.69 7.85 3.23
C PHE A 11 -15.21 6.60 3.98
N SER A 12 -15.88 5.46 3.79
CA SER A 12 -15.43 4.18 4.36
C SER A 12 -14.08 3.73 3.79
N ILE A 13 -13.87 3.90 2.48
CA ILE A 13 -12.59 3.59 1.81
C ILE A 13 -11.55 4.63 2.20
N ALA A 14 -11.92 5.90 2.14
CA ALA A 14 -11.06 7.04 2.43
C ALA A 14 -10.51 6.98 3.86
N PHE A 15 -11.31 6.58 4.84
CA PHE A 15 -10.84 6.42 6.21
C PHE A 15 -9.77 5.35 6.34
N GLY A 16 -9.93 4.20 5.69
CA GLY A 16 -8.89 3.16 5.70
C GLY A 16 -7.63 3.58 4.93
N LEU A 17 -7.76 4.35 3.85
CA LEU A 17 -6.61 4.92 3.14
C LEU A 17 -5.92 5.99 4.00
N PHE A 18 -6.69 6.85 4.66
CA PHE A 18 -6.20 7.87 5.57
C PHE A 18 -5.32 7.26 6.65
N THR A 19 -5.79 6.21 7.33
CA THR A 19 -5.01 5.53 8.37
C THR A 19 -3.72 4.92 7.82
N ALA A 20 -3.73 4.36 6.60
CA ALA A 20 -2.54 3.78 5.97
C ALA A 20 -1.46 4.82 5.67
N VAL A 21 -1.87 5.98 5.12
CA VAL A 21 -0.94 7.06 4.78
C VAL A 21 -0.44 7.76 6.04
N MET A 22 -1.32 7.91 7.03
CA MET A 22 -0.96 8.49 8.34
C MET A 22 0.10 7.64 9.05
N ASP A 23 -0.04 6.30 9.08
CA ASP A 23 0.99 5.40 9.61
C ASP A 23 2.35 5.63 8.96
N ALA A 24 2.40 5.65 7.62
CA ALA A 24 3.64 5.88 6.88
C ALA A 24 4.29 7.23 7.21
N SER A 25 3.48 8.28 7.46
CA SER A 25 3.94 9.63 7.79
C SER A 25 4.42 9.75 9.24
N MET A 26 3.77 9.05 10.17
CA MET A 26 4.14 9.03 11.60
C MET A 26 5.49 8.39 11.86
N ILE A 27 5.85 7.34 11.11
CA ILE A 27 7.12 6.62 11.25
C ILE A 27 8.32 7.55 11.14
N GLY A 28 8.31 8.50 10.21
CA GLY A 28 9.40 9.47 10.04
C GLY A 28 9.71 10.25 11.33
N ILE A 29 8.68 10.57 12.10
CA ILE A 29 8.80 11.29 13.38
C ILE A 29 9.26 10.35 14.51
N ALA A 30 8.90 9.07 14.44
CA ALA A 30 9.27 8.09 15.45
C ALA A 30 10.71 7.57 15.30
N LEU A 31 11.33 7.68 14.11
CA LEU A 31 12.66 7.13 13.82
C LEU A 31 13.74 7.54 14.83
N PRO A 32 13.87 8.82 15.25
CA PRO A 32 14.86 9.21 16.25
C PRO A 32 14.64 8.57 17.62
N SER A 33 13.38 8.38 18.04
CA SER A 33 13.04 7.72 19.30
C SER A 33 13.36 6.22 19.23
N ILE A 34 12.97 5.56 18.14
CA ILE A 34 13.26 4.15 17.89
C ILE A 34 14.78 3.91 17.82
N SER A 35 15.52 4.78 17.10
CA SER A 35 16.99 4.72 16.99
C SER A 35 17.65 4.77 18.37
N LYS A 36 17.16 5.65 19.26
CA LYS A 36 17.67 5.78 20.61
C LYS A 36 17.39 4.53 21.47
N ASP A 37 16.15 4.00 21.42
CA ASP A 37 15.74 2.87 22.24
C ASP A 37 16.48 1.57 21.85
N PHE A 38 16.67 1.34 20.55
CA PHE A 38 17.43 0.18 20.07
C PHE A 38 18.94 0.43 19.95
N SER A 39 19.43 1.58 20.40
CA SER A 39 20.85 1.96 20.32
C SER A 39 21.43 1.85 18.90
N LEU A 40 20.65 2.24 17.89
CA LEU A 40 21.02 2.20 16.49
C LEU A 40 21.46 3.59 16.00
N ASP A 41 22.28 3.61 14.95
CA ASP A 41 22.49 4.82 14.18
C ASP A 41 21.26 5.14 13.32
N LEU A 42 21.08 6.40 12.96
CA LEU A 42 19.91 6.86 12.20
C LEU A 42 19.80 6.20 10.82
N SER A 43 20.92 5.83 10.21
CA SER A 43 20.99 5.11 8.95
C SER A 43 20.37 3.72 9.07
N SER A 44 20.70 2.99 10.13
CA SER A 44 20.10 1.68 10.41
C SER A 44 18.61 1.78 10.75
N ALA A 45 18.20 2.81 11.50
CA ALA A 45 16.78 3.04 11.79
C ALA A 45 15.96 3.36 10.52
N ALA A 46 16.55 4.00 9.52
CA ALA A 46 15.89 4.30 8.25
C ALA A 46 15.39 3.04 7.51
N TRP A 47 15.99 1.86 7.78
CA TRP A 47 15.53 0.59 7.22
C TRP A 47 14.09 0.25 7.59
N ILE A 48 13.58 0.74 8.71
CA ILE A 48 12.18 0.55 9.13
C ILE A 48 11.22 1.13 8.09
N SER A 49 11.51 2.33 7.58
CA SER A 49 10.73 2.97 6.52
C SER A 49 11.00 2.36 5.15
N LEU A 50 12.26 2.04 4.85
CA LEU A 50 12.66 1.47 3.56
C LEU A 50 12.04 0.11 3.31
N VAL A 51 12.12 -0.81 4.27
CA VAL A 51 11.51 -2.15 4.18
C VAL A 51 10.01 -2.04 3.95
N SER A 52 9.33 -1.13 4.64
CA SER A 52 7.89 -0.90 4.44
C SER A 52 7.60 -0.42 3.03
N THR A 53 8.31 0.59 2.54
CA THR A 53 8.10 1.16 1.20
C THR A 53 8.36 0.13 0.10
N ILE A 54 9.49 -0.60 0.19
CA ILE A 54 9.84 -1.67 -0.75
C ILE A 54 8.75 -2.74 -0.76
N THR A 55 8.30 -3.17 0.41
CA THR A 55 7.24 -4.19 0.52
C THR A 55 5.92 -3.73 -0.09
N VAL A 56 5.50 -2.48 0.18
CA VAL A 56 4.27 -1.92 -0.42
C VAL A 56 4.35 -1.97 -1.94
N VAL A 57 5.44 -1.46 -2.52
CA VAL A 57 5.60 -1.39 -3.99
C VAL A 57 5.68 -2.79 -4.60
N ALA A 58 6.43 -3.70 -3.99
CA ALA A 58 6.56 -5.09 -4.44
C ALA A 58 5.21 -5.83 -4.48
N VAL A 59 4.37 -5.60 -3.47
CA VAL A 59 3.13 -6.36 -3.26
C VAL A 59 1.90 -5.68 -3.89
N LEU A 60 1.98 -4.39 -4.23
CA LEU A 60 0.85 -3.58 -4.71
C LEU A 60 0.19 -4.17 -5.97
N LEU A 61 0.98 -4.51 -7.00
CA LEU A 61 0.48 -5.06 -8.26
C LEU A 61 -0.07 -6.50 -8.09
N PRO A 62 0.64 -7.43 -7.42
CA PRO A 62 0.07 -8.74 -7.08
C PRO A 62 -1.26 -8.65 -6.32
N MET A 63 -1.36 -7.77 -5.32
CA MET A 63 -2.59 -7.61 -4.54
C MET A 63 -3.75 -7.03 -5.36
N GLY A 64 -3.49 -6.15 -6.31
CA GLY A 64 -4.49 -5.70 -7.27
C GLY A 64 -5.11 -6.88 -8.02
N ASN A 65 -4.29 -7.72 -8.60
CA ASN A 65 -4.69 -8.91 -9.34
C ASN A 65 -5.45 -9.94 -8.47
N ILE A 66 -4.97 -10.18 -7.25
CA ILE A 66 -5.62 -11.07 -6.27
C ILE A 66 -6.99 -10.50 -5.88
N SER A 67 -7.09 -9.19 -5.69
CA SER A 67 -8.32 -8.53 -5.29
C SER A 67 -9.42 -8.62 -6.36
N ASP A 68 -9.04 -8.54 -7.63
CA ASP A 68 -9.97 -8.67 -8.76
C ASP A 68 -10.56 -10.08 -8.87
N ARG A 69 -9.85 -11.09 -8.36
CA ARG A 69 -10.28 -12.50 -8.37
C ARG A 69 -11.07 -12.91 -7.13
N LEU A 70 -10.59 -12.51 -5.96
CA LEU A 70 -11.18 -12.92 -4.66
C LEU A 70 -12.27 -11.97 -4.17
N GLY A 71 -12.38 -10.79 -4.79
CA GLY A 71 -13.30 -9.71 -4.42
C GLY A 71 -12.58 -8.60 -3.65
N ARG A 72 -12.77 -7.37 -4.13
CA ARG A 72 -12.07 -6.17 -3.62
C ARG A 72 -12.44 -5.87 -2.18
N LYS A 73 -13.74 -5.97 -1.84
CA LYS A 73 -14.21 -5.77 -0.45
C LYS A 73 -13.54 -6.73 0.52
N LYS A 74 -13.41 -8.01 0.15
CA LYS A 74 -12.78 -9.03 1.01
C LYS A 74 -11.31 -8.70 1.27
N ILE A 75 -10.55 -8.40 0.21
CA ILE A 75 -9.12 -8.09 0.32
C ILE A 75 -8.91 -6.80 1.11
N TYR A 76 -9.76 -5.78 0.90
CA TYR A 76 -9.72 -4.55 1.69
C TYR A 76 -9.91 -4.81 3.19
N LEU A 77 -10.96 -5.54 3.57
CA LEU A 77 -11.25 -5.86 4.98
C LEU A 77 -10.17 -6.73 5.61
N LEU A 78 -9.64 -7.73 4.88
CA LEU A 78 -8.48 -8.51 5.31
C LEU A 78 -7.27 -7.61 5.54
N GLY A 79 -7.01 -6.66 4.63
CA GLY A 79 -5.95 -5.66 4.81
C GLY A 79 -6.11 -4.87 6.10
N VAL A 80 -7.33 -4.44 6.43
CA VAL A 80 -7.59 -3.72 7.69
C VAL A 80 -7.31 -4.60 8.92
N ILE A 81 -7.72 -5.87 8.91
CA ILE A 81 -7.44 -6.83 10.01
C ILE A 81 -5.93 -7.06 10.15
N VAL A 82 -5.24 -7.31 9.04
CA VAL A 82 -3.79 -7.52 9.04
C VAL A 82 -3.04 -6.27 9.53
N THR A 83 -3.57 -5.06 9.24
CA THR A 83 -3.02 -3.82 9.83
C THR A 83 -3.15 -3.83 11.36
N ALA A 84 -4.31 -4.16 11.90
CA ALA A 84 -4.51 -4.18 13.34
C ALA A 84 -3.53 -5.14 14.04
N ILE A 85 -3.42 -6.37 13.51
CA ILE A 85 -2.52 -7.39 14.06
C ILE A 85 -1.06 -6.95 13.90
N GLY A 86 -0.65 -6.54 12.70
CA GLY A 86 0.72 -6.13 12.41
C GLY A 86 1.17 -4.91 13.24
N SER A 87 0.25 -3.95 13.45
CA SER A 87 0.54 -2.78 14.30
C SER A 87 0.69 -3.17 15.76
N LEU A 88 -0.14 -4.07 16.28
CA LEU A 88 0.08 -4.60 17.64
C LEU A 88 1.42 -5.33 17.75
N LEU A 89 1.80 -6.14 16.77
CA LEU A 89 3.11 -6.78 16.75
C LEU A 89 4.26 -5.76 16.75
N CYS A 90 4.13 -4.65 16.01
CA CYS A 90 5.11 -3.55 16.06
C CYS A 90 5.22 -2.96 17.47
N SER A 91 4.10 -2.74 18.16
CA SER A 91 4.13 -2.12 19.50
C SER A 91 4.75 -3.00 20.59
N PHE A 92 4.75 -4.32 20.39
CA PHE A 92 5.36 -5.29 21.31
C PHE A 92 6.77 -5.72 20.89
N SER A 93 7.36 -5.07 19.90
CA SER A 93 8.69 -5.44 19.41
C SER A 93 9.78 -4.95 20.37
N ASN A 94 10.56 -5.89 20.91
CA ASN A 94 11.69 -5.61 21.81
C ASN A 94 13.04 -5.55 21.08
N GLU A 95 13.09 -5.93 19.80
CA GLU A 95 14.28 -5.97 18.97
C GLU A 95 13.98 -5.41 17.58
N ILE A 96 15.00 -4.81 16.95
CA ILE A 96 14.86 -4.24 15.61
C ILE A 96 14.38 -5.26 14.58
N PHE A 97 14.82 -6.51 14.67
CA PHE A 97 14.45 -7.56 13.73
C PHE A 97 12.96 -7.91 13.83
N SER A 98 12.41 -8.02 15.04
CA SER A 98 10.98 -8.25 15.25
C SER A 98 10.15 -7.07 14.74
N LEU A 99 10.64 -5.84 14.92
CA LEU A 99 10.00 -4.64 14.39
C LEU A 99 9.99 -4.64 12.86
N LEU A 100 11.11 -4.99 12.20
CA LEU A 100 11.18 -5.06 10.74
C LEU A 100 10.21 -6.10 10.16
N ILE A 101 10.12 -7.30 10.75
CA ILE A 101 9.15 -8.32 10.32
C ILE A 101 7.72 -7.81 10.47
N SER A 102 7.41 -7.21 11.61
CA SER A 102 6.08 -6.64 11.87
C SER A 102 5.75 -5.51 10.89
N ARG A 103 6.72 -4.68 10.51
CA ARG A 103 6.59 -3.64 9.48
C ARG A 103 6.32 -4.22 8.09
N ILE A 104 6.91 -5.35 7.73
CA ILE A 104 6.59 -6.06 6.48
C ILE A 104 5.12 -6.47 6.48
N ILE A 105 4.59 -7.00 7.58
CA ILE A 105 3.17 -7.40 7.71
C ILE A 105 2.26 -6.18 7.52
N VAL A 106 2.57 -5.06 8.18
CA VAL A 106 1.82 -3.79 8.02
C VAL A 106 1.90 -3.28 6.59
N ALA A 107 3.06 -3.36 5.94
CA ALA A 107 3.25 -2.92 4.56
C ALA A 107 2.46 -3.77 3.56
N ILE A 108 2.39 -5.09 3.73
CA ILE A 108 1.51 -5.96 2.94
C ILE A 108 0.05 -5.53 3.09
N SER A 109 -0.39 -5.25 4.30
CA SER A 109 -1.76 -4.79 4.56
C SER A 109 -2.06 -3.43 3.93
N ALA A 110 -1.09 -2.52 3.92
CA ALA A 110 -1.20 -1.24 3.23
C ALA A 110 -1.34 -1.42 1.71
N ALA A 111 -0.53 -2.31 1.10
CA ALA A 111 -0.66 -2.64 -0.32
C ALA A 111 -2.04 -3.22 -0.66
N MET A 112 -2.59 -4.11 0.17
CA MET A 112 -3.95 -4.65 0.02
C MET A 112 -5.00 -3.53 0.01
N ARG A 113 -4.94 -2.57 0.93
CA ARG A 113 -5.89 -1.46 1.02
C ARG A 113 -5.72 -0.43 -0.10
N MET A 114 -4.49 -0.10 -0.47
CA MET A 114 -4.20 0.88 -1.52
C MET A 114 -4.64 0.36 -2.90
N SER A 115 -4.31 -0.88 -3.25
CA SER A 115 -4.68 -1.48 -4.53
C SER A 115 -6.21 -1.61 -4.69
N THR A 116 -6.90 -2.06 -3.64
CA THR A 116 -8.35 -2.23 -3.67
C THR A 116 -9.10 -0.91 -3.54
N GLY A 117 -8.59 0.01 -2.69
CA GLY A 117 -9.26 1.28 -2.38
C GLY A 117 -9.45 2.15 -3.62
N LEU A 118 -8.38 2.40 -4.38
CA LEU A 118 -8.44 3.20 -5.60
C LEU A 118 -9.37 2.55 -6.64
N ALA A 119 -9.27 1.23 -6.81
CA ALA A 119 -10.12 0.49 -7.74
C ALA A 119 -11.61 0.59 -7.36
N MET A 120 -11.95 0.51 -6.06
CA MET A 120 -13.33 0.67 -5.58
C MET A 120 -13.84 2.11 -5.76
N VAL A 121 -13.01 3.12 -5.51
CA VAL A 121 -13.36 4.54 -5.76
C VAL A 121 -13.73 4.75 -7.23
N MET A 122 -12.95 4.19 -8.17
CA MET A 122 -13.21 4.27 -9.60
C MET A 122 -14.52 3.56 -10.02
N MET A 123 -14.96 2.55 -9.27
CA MET A 123 -16.24 1.88 -9.53
C MET A 123 -17.44 2.63 -8.94
N ILE A 124 -17.26 3.32 -7.82
CA ILE A 124 -18.29 4.13 -7.19
C ILE A 124 -18.56 5.41 -8.01
N PHE A 125 -17.48 6.09 -8.44
CA PHE A 125 -17.56 7.31 -9.23
C PHE A 125 -17.26 7.01 -10.71
N LYS A 126 -18.31 6.72 -11.48
CA LYS A 126 -18.19 6.39 -12.90
C LYS A 126 -18.22 7.63 -13.78
N ASP A 127 -17.69 7.52 -14.99
CA ASP A 127 -17.80 8.48 -16.09
C ASP A 127 -17.45 9.92 -15.69
N LYS A 128 -18.41 10.83 -15.76
CA LYS A 128 -18.22 12.26 -15.49
C LYS A 128 -17.85 12.58 -14.03
N GLU A 129 -18.07 11.64 -13.10
CA GLU A 129 -17.79 11.84 -11.68
C GLU A 129 -16.40 11.33 -11.26
N ARG A 130 -15.66 10.63 -12.15
CA ARG A 130 -14.31 10.08 -11.83
C ARG A 130 -13.36 11.13 -11.27
N GLY A 131 -13.36 12.32 -11.86
CA GLY A 131 -12.53 13.44 -11.37
C GLY A 131 -12.83 13.83 -9.92
N LYS A 132 -14.11 13.82 -9.53
CA LYS A 132 -14.52 14.10 -8.14
C LYS A 132 -14.03 13.02 -7.18
N GLY A 133 -14.17 11.73 -7.55
CA GLY A 133 -13.69 10.61 -6.74
C GLY A 133 -12.17 10.61 -6.57
N LEU A 134 -11.44 10.83 -7.66
CA LEU A 134 -9.97 10.92 -7.63
C LEU A 134 -9.49 12.13 -6.84
N GLY A 135 -10.09 13.31 -7.05
CA GLY A 135 -9.76 14.52 -6.30
C GLY A 135 -9.98 14.34 -4.79
N ALA A 136 -11.13 13.78 -4.39
CA ALA A 136 -11.41 13.48 -2.99
C ALA A 136 -10.42 12.46 -2.40
N ASN A 137 -10.04 11.44 -3.18
CA ASN A 137 -9.03 10.46 -2.76
C ASN A 137 -7.66 11.10 -2.55
N THR A 138 -7.21 11.96 -3.47
CA THR A 138 -5.94 12.69 -3.34
C THR A 138 -5.95 13.65 -2.16
N THR A 139 -7.09 14.33 -1.93
CA THR A 139 -7.26 15.19 -0.74
C THR A 139 -7.13 14.38 0.55
N THR A 140 -7.71 13.17 0.60
CA THR A 140 -7.57 12.26 1.75
C THR A 140 -6.12 11.91 2.02
N VAL A 141 -5.35 11.59 0.97
CA VAL A 141 -3.90 11.29 1.07
C VAL A 141 -3.14 12.51 1.59
N GLY A 142 -3.41 13.70 1.04
CA GLY A 142 -2.77 14.95 1.47
C GLY A 142 -3.05 15.29 2.95
N LEU A 143 -4.31 15.16 3.37
CA LEU A 143 -4.70 15.36 4.77
C LEU A 143 -3.99 14.36 5.70
N ALA A 144 -3.93 13.09 5.33
CA ALA A 144 -3.24 12.08 6.12
C ALA A 144 -1.73 12.36 6.24
N ALA A 145 -1.09 12.79 5.15
CA ALA A 145 0.32 13.14 5.13
C ALA A 145 0.66 14.33 6.04
N ILE A 146 -0.25 15.30 6.17
CA ILE A 146 -0.08 16.46 7.06
C ILE A 146 -0.41 16.11 8.51
N THR A 147 -1.48 15.36 8.74
CA THR A 147 -1.92 15.02 10.11
C THR A 147 -1.00 13.99 10.76
N GLY A 148 -0.40 13.08 9.98
CA GLY A 148 0.51 12.06 10.50
C GLY A 148 1.65 12.60 11.36
N PRO A 149 2.49 13.52 10.88
CA PRO A 149 3.56 14.09 11.67
C PRO A 149 3.08 14.83 12.93
N ILE A 150 1.94 15.51 12.87
CA ILE A 150 1.37 16.24 14.02
C ILE A 150 0.97 15.25 15.13
N PHE A 151 0.14 14.25 14.78
CA PHE A 151 -0.28 13.22 15.72
C PHE A 151 0.89 12.32 16.15
N GLY A 152 1.79 11.98 15.23
CA GLY A 152 2.99 11.21 15.54
C GLY A 152 3.88 11.91 16.55
N GLY A 153 4.13 13.22 16.38
CA GLY A 153 4.92 14.01 17.32
C GLY A 153 4.29 14.08 18.71
N LEU A 154 2.97 14.29 18.78
CA LEU A 154 2.24 14.31 20.07
C LEU A 154 2.29 12.94 20.76
N LEU A 155 2.05 11.86 20.04
CA LEU A 155 2.03 10.51 20.59
C LEU A 155 3.43 10.07 21.05
N VAL A 156 4.43 10.23 20.20
CA VAL A 156 5.82 9.84 20.53
C VAL A 156 6.35 10.67 21.71
N GLY A 157 6.06 11.98 21.72
CA GLY A 157 6.50 12.85 22.80
C GLY A 157 5.85 12.59 24.16
N SER A 158 4.61 12.06 24.17
CA SER A 158 3.86 11.84 25.41
C SER A 158 3.90 10.39 25.91
N PHE A 159 3.93 9.41 24.99
CA PHE A 159 3.70 8.00 25.30
C PHE A 159 4.75 7.04 24.70
N GLY A 160 5.78 7.57 24.04
CA GLY A 160 6.77 6.74 23.35
C GLY A 160 6.36 6.35 21.92
N TRP A 161 7.32 5.80 21.17
CA TRP A 161 7.12 5.45 19.75
C TRP A 161 6.12 4.29 19.54
N GLU A 162 5.97 3.40 20.52
CA GLU A 162 5.01 2.27 20.46
C GLU A 162 3.57 2.76 20.33
N SER A 163 3.28 3.93 20.86
CA SER A 163 1.94 4.53 20.88
C SER A 163 1.38 4.80 19.49
N ILE A 164 2.23 5.06 18.48
CA ILE A 164 1.78 5.25 17.10
C ILE A 164 1.17 3.95 16.54
N PHE A 165 1.78 2.82 16.85
CA PHE A 165 1.31 1.51 16.41
C PHE A 165 0.05 1.08 17.15
N ILE A 166 -0.03 1.33 18.46
CA ILE A 166 -1.24 1.09 19.25
C ILE A 166 -2.39 1.93 18.68
N THR A 167 -2.16 3.22 18.41
CA THR A 167 -3.16 4.10 17.81
C THR A 167 -3.62 3.58 16.45
N GLN A 168 -2.70 3.09 15.61
CA GLN A 168 -3.01 2.51 14.32
C GLN A 168 -3.87 1.25 14.44
N ALA A 169 -3.59 0.38 15.41
CA ALA A 169 -4.41 -0.79 15.69
C ALA A 169 -5.84 -0.39 16.10
N PHE A 170 -5.99 0.60 16.98
CA PHE A 170 -7.30 1.12 17.38
C PHE A 170 -8.06 1.77 16.22
N LEU A 171 -7.41 2.54 15.37
CA LEU A 171 -8.02 3.16 14.19
C LEU A 171 -8.44 2.12 13.13
N SER A 172 -7.87 0.93 13.16
CA SER A 172 -8.29 -0.16 12.29
C SER A 172 -9.68 -0.69 12.64
N ILE A 173 -10.12 -0.57 13.89
CA ILE A 173 -11.46 -1.03 14.33
C ILE A 173 -12.58 -0.25 13.61
N PRO A 174 -12.67 1.10 13.70
CA PRO A 174 -13.67 1.84 12.95
C PRO A 174 -13.48 1.71 11.44
N ALA A 175 -12.26 1.59 10.92
CA ALA A 175 -12.02 1.33 9.50
C ALA A 175 -12.66 0.02 9.04
N PHE A 176 -12.55 -1.04 9.84
CA PHE A 176 -13.20 -2.33 9.57
C PHE A 176 -14.72 -2.23 9.63
N ILE A 177 -15.28 -1.63 10.67
CA ILE A 177 -16.71 -1.47 10.86
C ILE A 177 -17.32 -0.67 9.69
N LEU A 178 -16.73 0.47 9.35
CA LEU A 178 -17.19 1.30 8.23
C LEU A 178 -17.12 0.53 6.91
N GLY A 179 -16.00 -0.15 6.64
CA GLY A 179 -15.84 -0.95 5.44
C GLY A 179 -16.81 -2.15 5.37
N TYR A 180 -17.05 -2.82 6.48
CA TYR A 180 -17.97 -3.95 6.55
C TYR A 180 -19.42 -3.55 6.28
N ILE A 181 -19.88 -2.46 6.91
CA ILE A 181 -21.27 -2.00 6.85
C ILE A 181 -21.58 -1.27 5.54
N PHE A 182 -20.75 -0.34 5.14
CA PHE A 182 -21.07 0.61 4.08
C PHE A 182 -20.52 0.26 2.70
N LEU A 183 -19.59 -0.71 2.59
CA LEU A 183 -19.17 -1.17 1.28
C LEU A 183 -20.12 -2.26 0.78
N ASP A 184 -20.95 -1.90 -0.20
CA ASP A 184 -21.81 -2.88 -0.86
C ASP A 184 -20.97 -3.74 -1.82
N LYS A 185 -20.98 -5.05 -1.58
CA LYS A 185 -20.26 -6.04 -2.37
C LYS A 185 -20.66 -6.04 -3.86
N ALA A 186 -21.93 -5.84 -4.13
CA ALA A 186 -22.44 -5.83 -5.51
C ALA A 186 -21.91 -4.66 -6.33
N ILE A 187 -21.42 -3.60 -5.67
CA ILE A 187 -20.97 -2.38 -6.32
C ILE A 187 -19.46 -2.36 -6.48
N VAL A 188 -18.74 -2.83 -5.46
CA VAL A 188 -17.28 -2.73 -5.40
C VAL A 188 -16.55 -3.96 -5.92
N ASP A 189 -17.23 -5.09 -6.04
CA ASP A 189 -16.68 -6.28 -6.67
C ASP A 189 -17.02 -6.28 -8.16
N LEU A 190 -16.05 -6.64 -8.99
CA LEU A 190 -16.28 -6.84 -10.42
C LEU A 190 -17.31 -7.95 -10.64
N ASN A 191 -18.20 -7.73 -11.63
CA ASN A 191 -19.12 -8.76 -12.06
C ASN A 191 -18.35 -10.08 -12.31
N GLN A 192 -18.88 -11.20 -11.82
CA GLN A 192 -18.22 -12.51 -11.84
C GLN A 192 -17.84 -13.03 -13.26
N ASN A 193 -18.19 -12.27 -14.31
CA ASN A 193 -17.83 -12.53 -15.71
C ASN A 193 -16.42 -12.06 -16.10
N TYR A 194 -15.61 -11.56 -15.16
CA TYR A 194 -14.20 -11.35 -15.45
C TYR A 194 -13.57 -12.71 -15.77
N LYS A 195 -13.26 -12.91 -17.07
CA LYS A 195 -12.64 -14.14 -17.56
C LYS A 195 -11.46 -14.45 -16.64
N LYS A 196 -11.47 -15.61 -15.99
CA LYS A 196 -10.40 -16.11 -15.12
C LYS A 196 -9.18 -16.45 -16.00
N GLY A 197 -8.49 -15.41 -16.50
CA GLY A 197 -7.17 -15.57 -17.07
C GLY A 197 -6.27 -16.26 -16.04
N LYS A 198 -5.28 -17.03 -16.47
CA LYS A 198 -4.30 -17.62 -15.55
C LYS A 198 -3.62 -16.47 -14.78
N PHE A 199 -3.40 -16.65 -13.48
CA PHE A 199 -2.66 -15.68 -12.68
C PHE A 199 -1.21 -15.67 -13.18
N ASP A 200 -0.77 -14.53 -13.67
CA ASP A 200 0.62 -14.36 -14.07
C ASP A 200 1.49 -14.18 -12.81
N PHE A 201 1.81 -15.33 -12.21
CA PHE A 201 2.63 -15.39 -11.00
C PHE A 201 4.06 -14.94 -11.29
N SER A 202 4.59 -15.32 -12.46
CA SER A 202 5.93 -14.95 -12.90
C SER A 202 6.07 -13.45 -13.13
N GLY A 203 5.15 -12.83 -13.85
CA GLY A 203 5.14 -11.37 -14.04
C GLY A 203 4.95 -10.59 -12.74
N SER A 204 4.15 -11.11 -11.82
CA SER A 204 3.96 -10.48 -10.50
C SER A 204 5.23 -10.52 -9.65
N ILE A 205 5.95 -11.64 -9.62
CA ILE A 205 7.24 -11.76 -8.92
C ILE A 205 8.29 -10.89 -9.59
N LEU A 206 8.37 -10.92 -10.92
CA LEU A 206 9.38 -10.16 -11.65
C LEU A 206 9.19 -8.66 -11.49
N SER A 207 7.95 -8.16 -11.52
CA SER A 207 7.65 -6.75 -11.23
C SER A 207 8.02 -6.36 -9.79
N ALA A 208 7.68 -7.21 -8.83
CA ALA A 208 8.04 -7.01 -7.43
C ALA A 208 9.56 -6.89 -7.23
N LEU A 209 10.32 -7.81 -7.84
CA LEU A 209 11.78 -7.80 -7.80
C LEU A 209 12.36 -6.56 -8.50
N ALA A 210 11.89 -6.22 -9.69
CA ALA A 210 12.38 -5.07 -10.45
C ALA A 210 12.22 -3.75 -9.67
N PHE A 211 11.01 -3.51 -9.13
CA PHE A 211 10.76 -2.31 -8.32
C PHE A 211 11.50 -2.31 -6.99
N SER A 212 11.65 -3.48 -6.34
CA SER A 212 12.41 -3.61 -5.09
C SER A 212 13.90 -3.29 -5.31
N VAL A 213 14.50 -3.85 -6.36
CA VAL A 213 15.90 -3.58 -6.74
C VAL A 213 16.08 -2.12 -7.10
N LEU A 214 15.16 -1.53 -7.88
CA LEU A 214 15.21 -0.12 -8.25
C LEU A 214 15.19 0.79 -7.02
N LEU A 215 14.23 0.59 -6.11
CA LEU A 215 14.11 1.37 -4.88
C LEU A 215 15.31 1.18 -3.96
N PHE A 216 15.80 -0.05 -3.80
CA PHE A 216 16.99 -0.33 -3.03
C PHE A 216 18.20 0.42 -3.60
N THR A 217 18.38 0.38 -4.91
CA THR A 217 19.50 1.05 -5.59
C THR A 217 19.41 2.57 -5.48
N ILE A 218 18.22 3.16 -5.59
CA ILE A 218 18.03 4.60 -5.43
C ILE A 218 18.35 5.03 -3.99
N ASN A 219 17.88 4.27 -2.99
CA ASN A 219 18.07 4.68 -1.60
C ASN A 219 19.47 4.37 -1.05
N TYR A 220 20.09 3.27 -1.47
CA TYR A 220 21.37 2.83 -0.95
C TYR A 220 22.52 3.10 -1.92
N GLY A 221 22.26 3.02 -3.20
CA GLY A 221 23.25 3.05 -4.25
C GLY A 221 23.79 4.44 -4.58
N LEU A 222 22.98 5.49 -4.43
CA LEU A 222 23.43 6.87 -4.68
C LEU A 222 24.54 7.34 -3.74
N VAL A 223 24.67 6.68 -2.58
CA VAL A 223 25.67 7.02 -1.57
C VAL A 223 26.87 6.06 -1.58
N ASN A 224 26.66 4.77 -1.89
CA ASN A 224 27.65 3.72 -1.63
C ASN A 224 28.02 2.81 -2.82
N MET A 225 27.38 2.94 -3.99
CA MET A 225 27.60 2.01 -5.10
C MET A 225 28.08 2.71 -6.37
N SER A 226 28.85 1.98 -7.19
CA SER A 226 29.32 2.49 -8.47
C SER A 226 28.14 2.78 -9.43
N ASN A 227 28.28 3.77 -10.30
CA ASN A 227 27.31 4.14 -11.34
C ASN A 227 26.86 2.95 -12.21
N ILE A 228 27.66 1.90 -12.29
CA ILE A 228 27.38 0.66 -13.04
C ILE A 228 26.19 -0.09 -12.43
N VAL A 229 26.13 -0.23 -11.10
CA VAL A 229 25.03 -0.96 -10.42
C VAL A 229 23.72 -0.18 -10.53
N ILE A 230 23.78 1.15 -10.44
CA ILE A 230 22.61 2.01 -10.67
C ILE A 230 22.10 1.85 -12.10
N SER A 231 22.99 1.90 -13.08
CA SER A 231 22.64 1.74 -14.50
C SER A 231 22.07 0.36 -14.79
N LEU A 232 22.61 -0.71 -14.20
CA LEU A 232 22.11 -2.08 -14.37
C LEU A 232 20.73 -2.26 -13.76
N SER A 233 20.45 -1.71 -12.58
CA SER A 233 19.13 -1.81 -11.95
C SER A 233 18.06 -1.03 -12.71
N VAL A 234 18.39 0.14 -13.23
CA VAL A 234 17.51 0.89 -14.13
C VAL A 234 17.28 0.12 -15.43
N LEU A 235 18.31 -0.47 -16.01
CA LEU A 235 18.21 -1.27 -17.23
C LEU A 235 17.29 -2.50 -17.02
N ILE A 236 17.41 -3.21 -15.91
CA ILE A 236 16.54 -4.33 -15.57
C ILE A 236 15.09 -3.88 -15.44
N ALA A 237 14.82 -2.78 -14.75
CA ALA A 237 13.49 -2.24 -14.58
C ALA A 237 12.85 -1.81 -15.92
N VAL A 238 13.63 -1.13 -16.77
CA VAL A 238 13.19 -0.69 -18.12
C VAL A 238 13.00 -1.88 -19.05
N SER A 239 13.91 -2.85 -19.06
CA SER A 239 13.79 -4.07 -19.88
C SER A 239 12.52 -4.86 -19.50
N TYR A 240 12.18 -4.93 -18.22
CA TYR A 240 10.94 -5.57 -17.78
C TYR A 240 9.70 -4.87 -18.34
N THR A 241 9.63 -3.53 -18.24
CA THR A 241 8.49 -2.77 -18.75
C THR A 241 8.36 -2.90 -20.27
N HIS A 242 9.49 -2.94 -20.97
CA HIS A 242 9.53 -3.07 -22.44
C HIS A 242 9.12 -4.47 -22.91
N LEU A 243 9.63 -5.53 -22.28
CA LEU A 243 9.23 -6.92 -22.59
C LEU A 243 7.74 -7.13 -22.38
N ARG A 244 7.17 -6.57 -21.33
CA ARG A 244 5.74 -6.71 -21.05
C ARG A 244 4.85 -5.86 -21.96
N ALA A 245 5.32 -4.72 -22.41
CA ALA A 245 4.62 -3.94 -23.44
C ALA A 245 4.55 -4.74 -24.76
N HIS A 246 5.61 -5.43 -25.15
CA HIS A 246 5.63 -6.29 -26.33
C HIS A 246 4.70 -7.50 -26.22
N GLU A 247 4.61 -8.15 -25.06
CA GLU A 247 3.65 -9.26 -24.85
C GLU A 247 2.20 -8.78 -24.96
N THR A 248 1.89 -7.57 -24.46
CA THR A 248 0.54 -7.00 -24.54
C THR A 248 0.20 -6.57 -25.99
N GLU A 249 1.14 -6.06 -26.76
CA GLU A 249 0.95 -5.77 -28.19
C GLU A 249 0.78 -7.04 -29.02
N ALA A 250 1.60 -8.08 -28.78
CA ALA A 250 1.47 -9.36 -29.46
C ALA A 250 0.11 -10.05 -29.19
N ASP A 251 -0.38 -9.99 -27.93
CA ASP A 251 -1.72 -10.50 -27.56
C ASP A 251 -2.86 -9.69 -28.22
N LEU A 252 -2.71 -8.37 -28.35
CA LEU A 252 -3.67 -7.52 -29.05
C LEU A 252 -3.70 -7.77 -30.55
N VAL A 253 -2.54 -7.95 -31.18
CA VAL A 253 -2.42 -8.27 -32.60
C VAL A 253 -2.98 -9.67 -32.89
N CYS A 254 -2.70 -10.66 -32.05
CA CYS A 254 -3.29 -12.01 -32.21
C CYS A 254 -4.82 -12.00 -32.06
N ARG A 255 -5.37 -11.15 -31.19
CA ARG A 255 -6.84 -11.01 -31.04
C ARG A 255 -7.48 -10.34 -32.25
N LEU A 256 -6.84 -9.31 -32.80
CA LEU A 256 -7.33 -8.60 -33.98
C LEU A 256 -7.22 -9.43 -35.28
N LEU A 257 -6.36 -10.46 -35.31
CA LEU A 257 -6.25 -11.39 -36.44
C LEU A 257 -7.20 -12.58 -36.33
N LEU A 258 -7.84 -12.79 -35.16
CA LEU A 258 -8.78 -13.88 -34.92
C LEU A 258 -10.25 -13.43 -34.91
N GLU A 259 -10.54 -12.12 -35.03
CA GLU A 259 -11.85 -11.50 -35.33
C GLU A 259 -11.94 -11.11 -36.82
#